data_bc43fea2bf82dc34ab049338c1160724
#
_entry.id   bc43fea2bf82dc34ab049338c1160724
#
_cell.length_a   1.000
_cell.length_b   1.000
_cell.length_c   1.000
_cell.angle_alpha   90.00
_cell.angle_beta   90.00
_cell.angle_gamma   90.00
#
_symmetry.space_group_name_H-M   'P 1'
#
loop_
_entity.id
_entity.type
_entity.pdbx_description
1 polymer ?
#
loop_
_entity_poly.entity_id
_entity_poly.type
_entity_poly.pdbx_seq_one_letter_code
_entity_poly.pdbx_strand_id
1 'polypeptide(L)'
;MLACLMAACATTPPSGSGSATNGSARNAKIAVVAAENFWGSIAAQLGGERVTVRSIIRSPDADPHDYEPTAADARAVAVAQYVVENGAGYDPWVAKLVAANPAPARSVLNVGKLVGVKEGGNPHLWYSPHDVRQVIEQISADYKRIDPADSTYFDQQKQNYETQGLARYVQLIADIKSTYSGTPIGASESIVTPLAEDLLLKVATPESFLDAISEGTDPTTADKITADEQIKTKQVKIFIFNSQNSTPDVAALVTEAKNAGIPVATVTETLVPATASFQDWQVGQLEGIKQALSKATTP
;
A
#
# COMPACT_ATOMS: atom_id res chain seq x y z
N MET A 1 7.71 -6.49 99.33
CA MET A 1 7.91 -7.20 98.04
C MET A 1 6.77 -6.82 97.14
N LEU A 2 7.08 -5.99 96.16
CA LEU A 2 6.10 -5.35 95.25
C LEU A 2 6.14 -6.10 93.95
N ALA A 3 5.05 -6.72 93.52
CA ALA A 3 4.89 -7.40 92.22
C ALA A 3 4.30 -6.45 91.21
N CYS A 4 5.04 -6.07 90.17
CA CYS A 4 4.55 -5.31 89.02
C CYS A 4 3.91 -6.25 88.04
N LEU A 5 2.61 -6.11 87.78
CA LEU A 5 1.92 -6.68 86.59
C LEU A 5 2.17 -5.76 85.38
N MET A 6 2.78 -6.32 84.37
CA MET A 6 2.86 -5.70 83.04
C MET A 6 1.69 -6.18 82.20
N ALA A 7 0.80 -5.26 81.80
CA ALA A 7 -0.26 -5.51 80.85
C ALA A 7 0.27 -5.35 79.42
N ALA A 8 0.18 -6.41 78.61
CA ALA A 8 0.51 -6.37 77.18
C ALA A 8 -0.71 -5.96 76.37
N CYS A 9 -0.70 -4.77 75.74
CA CYS A 9 -1.65 -4.35 74.73
C CYS A 9 -1.32 -5.00 73.39
N ALA A 10 -2.14 -5.91 72.91
CA ALA A 10 -2.11 -6.43 71.57
C ALA A 10 -2.81 -5.49 70.63
N THR A 11 -2.06 -4.82 69.78
CA THR A 11 -2.59 -4.02 68.65
C THR A 11 -2.72 -4.92 67.40
N THR A 12 -3.97 -5.19 66.99
CA THR A 12 -4.28 -5.83 65.70
C THR A 12 -4.05 -4.83 64.55
N PRO A 13 -3.32 -5.20 63.47
CA PRO A 13 -3.22 -4.34 62.30
C PRO A 13 -4.56 -4.39 61.49
N PRO A 14 -4.96 -3.26 60.85
CA PRO A 14 -6.12 -3.26 59.99
C PRO A 14 -5.81 -4.01 58.69
N SER A 15 -6.64 -4.98 58.36
CA SER A 15 -6.67 -5.66 57.06
C SER A 15 -7.11 -4.66 55.99
N GLY A 16 -6.18 -3.99 55.36
CA GLY A 16 -6.42 -3.22 54.17
C GLY A 16 -6.59 -4.15 52.98
N SER A 17 -7.88 -4.38 52.60
CA SER A 17 -8.21 -4.95 51.29
C SER A 17 -7.79 -3.94 50.20
N GLY A 18 -6.55 -4.01 49.80
CA GLY A 18 -6.10 -3.37 48.58
C GLY A 18 -6.76 -4.06 47.39
N SER A 19 -7.83 -3.45 46.85
CA SER A 19 -8.28 -3.78 45.50
C SER A 19 -7.09 -3.55 44.58
N ALA A 20 -6.39 -4.64 44.21
CA ALA A 20 -5.52 -4.62 43.06
C ALA A 20 -6.37 -4.30 41.83
N THR A 21 -6.37 -3.04 41.43
CA THR A 21 -6.76 -2.69 40.08
C THR A 21 -5.85 -3.47 39.16
N ASN A 22 -6.36 -4.55 38.59
CA ASN A 22 -5.80 -5.21 37.41
C ASN A 22 -5.80 -4.18 36.27
N GLY A 23 -4.86 -3.27 36.28
CA GLY A 23 -4.42 -2.60 35.09
C GLY A 23 -3.84 -3.70 34.20
N SER A 24 -4.64 -4.22 33.27
CA SER A 24 -4.15 -5.09 32.21
C SER A 24 -2.87 -4.45 31.68
N ALA A 25 -1.73 -5.11 31.90
CA ALA A 25 -0.50 -4.74 31.23
C ALA A 25 -0.86 -4.72 29.74
N ARG A 26 -0.91 -3.52 29.14
CA ARG A 26 -1.13 -3.41 27.69
C ARG A 26 -0.05 -4.24 27.04
N ASN A 27 -0.45 -5.17 26.18
CA ASN A 27 0.48 -5.95 25.39
C ASN A 27 1.42 -5.00 24.64
N ALA A 28 2.68 -5.38 24.50
CA ALA A 28 3.61 -4.63 23.67
C ALA A 28 3.03 -4.52 22.26
N LYS A 29 3.21 -3.36 21.61
CA LYS A 29 2.73 -3.16 20.24
C LYS A 29 3.33 -4.20 19.30
N ILE A 30 2.53 -4.69 18.36
CA ILE A 30 3.02 -5.57 17.29
C ILE A 30 4.01 -4.77 16.44
N ALA A 31 5.24 -5.27 16.32
CA ALA A 31 6.26 -4.70 15.44
C ALA A 31 6.02 -5.19 14.00
N VAL A 32 5.73 -4.27 13.10
CA VAL A 32 5.43 -4.53 11.69
C VAL A 32 6.47 -3.88 10.80
N VAL A 33 6.94 -4.61 9.80
CA VAL A 33 7.75 -4.08 8.71
C VAL A 33 6.98 -4.27 7.41
N ALA A 34 6.81 -3.18 6.65
CA ALA A 34 6.31 -3.23 5.29
C ALA A 34 7.46 -2.91 4.32
N ALA A 35 7.53 -3.61 3.21
CA ALA A 35 8.53 -3.32 2.19
C ALA A 35 8.35 -1.89 1.68
N GLU A 36 7.13 -1.53 1.29
CA GLU A 36 6.79 -0.21 0.76
C GLU A 36 5.81 0.55 1.67
N ASN A 37 5.74 1.86 1.46
CA ASN A 37 4.93 2.75 2.27
C ASN A 37 3.42 2.63 2.00
N PHE A 38 2.99 2.18 0.83
CA PHE A 38 1.57 1.99 0.52
C PHE A 38 0.97 0.84 1.35
N TRP A 39 1.62 -0.33 1.44
CA TRP A 39 1.19 -1.41 2.33
C TRP A 39 1.37 -1.03 3.80
N GLY A 40 2.47 -0.31 4.11
CA GLY A 40 2.72 0.19 5.46
C GLY A 40 1.66 1.14 5.95
N SER A 41 1.12 2.00 5.09
CA SER A 41 0.01 2.91 5.43
C SER A 41 -1.28 2.15 5.78
N ILE A 42 -1.63 1.13 4.99
CA ILE A 42 -2.79 0.28 5.27
C ILE A 42 -2.59 -0.47 6.59
N ALA A 43 -1.42 -1.10 6.76
CA ALA A 43 -1.09 -1.84 7.98
C ALA A 43 -1.15 -0.96 9.24
N ALA A 44 -0.68 0.29 9.16
CA ALA A 44 -0.72 1.24 10.28
C ALA A 44 -2.16 1.61 10.66
N GLN A 45 -3.02 1.84 9.68
CA GLN A 45 -4.40 2.23 9.93
C GLN A 45 -5.24 1.07 10.50
N LEU A 46 -5.02 -0.15 10.01
CA LEU A 46 -5.68 -1.35 10.53
C LEU A 46 -5.20 -1.74 11.94
N GLY A 47 -3.95 -1.45 12.25
CA GLY A 47 -3.37 -1.75 13.55
C GLY A 47 -3.56 -0.66 14.60
N GLY A 48 -3.70 0.61 14.17
CA GLY A 48 -3.89 1.76 15.04
C GLY A 48 -2.85 1.83 16.17
N GLU A 49 -3.31 1.99 17.41
CA GLU A 49 -2.43 2.09 18.58
C GLU A 49 -1.77 0.77 19.01
N ARG A 50 -2.19 -0.37 18.43
CA ARG A 50 -1.69 -1.70 18.78
C ARG A 50 -0.49 -2.14 17.99
N VAL A 51 -0.08 -1.37 16.96
CA VAL A 51 1.06 -1.70 16.11
C VAL A 51 2.08 -0.57 16.08
N THR A 52 3.29 -0.92 15.67
CA THR A 52 4.31 0.05 15.24
C THR A 52 4.79 -0.40 13.86
N VAL A 53 4.49 0.39 12.84
CA VAL A 53 4.81 0.06 11.45
C VAL A 53 6.04 0.84 11.00
N ARG A 54 6.97 0.14 10.37
CA ARG A 54 8.10 0.72 9.65
C ARG A 54 8.04 0.28 8.18
N SER A 55 7.87 1.22 7.28
CA SER A 55 8.10 1.00 5.84
C SER A 55 9.58 1.18 5.52
N ILE A 56 10.14 0.27 4.73
CA ILE A 56 11.54 0.35 4.30
C ILE A 56 11.65 1.37 3.17
N ILE A 57 10.96 1.14 2.06
CA ILE A 57 10.91 2.09 0.94
C ILE A 57 9.86 3.15 1.23
N ARG A 58 10.30 4.41 1.26
CA ARG A 58 9.46 5.59 1.52
C ARG A 58 9.80 6.76 0.61
N SER A 59 10.98 6.74 -0.01
CA SER A 59 11.39 7.77 -0.94
C SER A 59 10.81 7.48 -2.32
N PRO A 60 10.28 8.50 -3.01
CA PRO A 60 9.86 8.36 -4.41
C PRO A 60 11.03 8.11 -5.37
N ASP A 61 12.26 8.31 -4.90
CA ASP A 61 13.49 8.12 -5.70
C ASP A 61 14.07 6.70 -5.54
N ALA A 62 13.52 5.87 -4.67
CA ALA A 62 13.99 4.50 -4.47
C ALA A 62 13.27 3.55 -5.42
N ASP A 63 14.03 2.83 -6.24
CA ASP A 63 13.51 1.76 -7.08
C ASP A 63 13.33 0.49 -6.23
N PRO A 64 12.12 -0.05 -6.10
CA PRO A 64 11.87 -1.27 -5.34
C PRO A 64 12.50 -2.51 -5.93
N HIS A 65 12.66 -2.59 -7.24
CA HIS A 65 13.23 -3.76 -7.94
C HIS A 65 14.72 -3.93 -7.62
N ASP A 66 15.45 -2.80 -7.52
CA ASP A 66 16.90 -2.76 -7.33
C ASP A 66 17.33 -2.30 -5.92
N TYR A 67 16.40 -2.28 -4.97
CA TYR A 67 16.69 -1.81 -3.61
C TYR A 67 17.69 -2.72 -2.88
N GLU A 68 18.75 -2.13 -2.35
CA GLU A 68 19.74 -2.80 -1.49
C GLU A 68 19.45 -2.55 -0.01
N PRO A 69 19.01 -3.57 0.76
CA PRO A 69 18.67 -3.39 2.16
C PRO A 69 19.88 -2.98 3.01
N THR A 70 19.64 -2.02 3.90
CA THR A 70 20.65 -1.54 4.86
C THR A 70 20.72 -2.41 6.11
N ALA A 71 21.78 -2.26 6.90
CA ALA A 71 21.86 -2.87 8.22
C ALA A 71 20.72 -2.41 9.17
N ALA A 72 20.16 -1.22 8.94
CA ALA A 72 19.02 -0.73 9.72
C ALA A 72 17.72 -1.49 9.35
N ASP A 73 17.56 -1.90 8.09
CA ASP A 73 16.43 -2.69 7.64
C ASP A 73 16.52 -4.13 8.14
N ALA A 74 17.73 -4.70 8.13
CA ALA A 74 17.97 -6.02 8.73
C ALA A 74 17.60 -6.04 10.23
N ARG A 75 18.01 -5.00 10.99
CA ARG A 75 17.61 -4.88 12.41
C ARG A 75 16.10 -4.72 12.59
N ALA A 76 15.43 -3.98 11.72
CA ALA A 76 13.98 -3.83 11.78
C ALA A 76 13.27 -5.15 11.53
N VAL A 77 13.68 -5.88 10.49
CA VAL A 77 13.14 -7.21 10.18
C VAL A 77 13.44 -8.21 11.30
N ALA A 78 14.65 -8.17 11.90
CA ALA A 78 15.02 -9.10 12.99
C ALA A 78 14.04 -9.08 14.17
N VAL A 79 13.46 -7.91 14.50
CA VAL A 79 12.50 -7.74 15.62
C VAL A 79 11.04 -7.72 15.19
N ALA A 80 10.76 -7.75 13.90
CA ALA A 80 9.40 -7.71 13.38
C ALA A 80 8.65 -9.01 13.70
N GLN A 81 7.41 -8.87 14.18
CA GLN A 81 6.46 -9.95 14.36
C GLN A 81 5.64 -10.19 13.09
N TYR A 82 5.52 -9.16 12.25
CA TYR A 82 4.81 -9.22 11.00
C TYR A 82 5.58 -8.47 9.90
N VAL A 83 5.69 -9.09 8.73
CA VAL A 83 6.30 -8.48 7.54
C VAL A 83 5.27 -8.52 6.42
N VAL A 84 5.15 -7.41 5.68
CA VAL A 84 4.33 -7.30 4.48
C VAL A 84 5.26 -7.00 3.30
N GLU A 85 5.28 -7.88 2.32
CA GLU A 85 5.99 -7.72 1.05
C GLU A 85 5.00 -7.72 -0.11
N ASN A 86 5.30 -6.97 -1.17
CA ASN A 86 4.47 -6.98 -2.37
C ASN A 86 4.56 -8.32 -3.10
N GLY A 87 5.73 -8.85 -3.27
CA GLY A 87 5.96 -10.05 -4.07
C GLY A 87 5.78 -9.81 -5.57
N ALA A 88 5.40 -10.84 -6.33
CA ALA A 88 5.25 -10.77 -7.79
C ALA A 88 6.51 -10.27 -8.53
N GLY A 89 7.70 -10.41 -7.92
CA GLY A 89 8.97 -9.92 -8.49
C GLY A 89 9.29 -8.46 -8.17
N TYR A 90 8.42 -7.72 -7.47
CA TYR A 90 8.59 -6.30 -7.20
C TYR A 90 9.68 -5.98 -6.16
N ASP A 91 9.73 -6.76 -5.08
CA ASP A 91 10.60 -6.55 -3.92
C ASP A 91 11.38 -7.83 -3.53
N PRO A 92 12.14 -8.44 -4.46
CA PRO A 92 12.77 -9.76 -4.26
C PRO A 92 13.81 -9.78 -3.12
N TRP A 93 14.28 -8.62 -2.70
CA TRP A 93 15.21 -8.45 -1.59
C TRP A 93 14.57 -8.75 -0.22
N VAL A 94 13.23 -8.59 -0.08
CA VAL A 94 12.53 -8.82 1.20
C VAL A 94 12.64 -10.28 1.62
N ALA A 95 12.38 -11.21 0.70
CA ALA A 95 12.48 -12.64 0.98
C ALA A 95 13.90 -13.04 1.44
N LYS A 96 14.94 -12.46 0.81
CA LYS A 96 16.35 -12.65 1.19
C LYS A 96 16.63 -12.09 2.59
N LEU A 97 16.11 -10.88 2.87
CA LEU A 97 16.28 -10.22 4.16
C LEU A 97 15.59 -10.98 5.30
N VAL A 98 14.38 -11.47 5.07
CA VAL A 98 13.63 -12.31 6.01
C VAL A 98 14.37 -13.63 6.29
N ALA A 99 14.87 -14.31 5.24
CA ALA A 99 15.63 -15.55 5.37
C ALA A 99 16.95 -15.37 6.15
N ALA A 100 17.62 -14.23 5.95
CA ALA A 100 18.84 -13.89 6.69
C ALA A 100 18.61 -13.54 8.17
N ASN A 101 17.34 -13.26 8.56
CA ASN A 101 16.95 -12.89 9.92
C ASN A 101 15.83 -13.82 10.43
N PRO A 102 16.10 -15.11 10.69
CA PRO A 102 15.06 -16.06 11.03
C PRO A 102 14.40 -15.73 12.38
N ALA A 103 13.07 -15.75 12.41
CA ALA A 103 12.25 -15.60 13.59
C ALA A 103 11.02 -16.51 13.47
N PRO A 104 10.99 -17.68 14.18
CA PRO A 104 9.96 -18.72 14.00
C PRO A 104 8.53 -18.25 14.24
N ALA A 105 8.33 -17.22 15.07
CA ALA A 105 7.02 -16.65 15.38
C ALA A 105 6.60 -15.52 14.43
N ARG A 106 7.47 -15.10 13.50
CA ARG A 106 7.14 -14.07 12.53
C ARG A 106 6.16 -14.57 11.49
N SER A 107 5.17 -13.75 11.19
CA SER A 107 4.30 -13.93 10.03
C SER A 107 4.79 -13.07 8.87
N VAL A 108 4.67 -13.59 7.66
CA VAL A 108 5.01 -12.86 6.42
C VAL A 108 3.80 -12.94 5.50
N LEU A 109 3.30 -11.78 5.11
CA LEU A 109 2.31 -11.65 4.05
C LEU A 109 3.04 -11.30 2.75
N ASN A 110 2.97 -12.20 1.78
CA ASN A 110 3.34 -11.94 0.40
C ASN A 110 2.04 -11.65 -0.37
N VAL A 111 1.86 -10.39 -0.78
CA VAL A 111 0.63 -9.94 -1.42
C VAL A 111 0.42 -10.63 -2.77
N GLY A 112 1.46 -10.76 -3.60
CA GLY A 112 1.37 -11.47 -4.87
C GLY A 112 0.85 -12.90 -4.72
N LYS A 113 1.33 -13.64 -3.72
CA LYS A 113 0.81 -14.99 -3.40
C LYS A 113 -0.64 -14.96 -2.92
N LEU A 114 -1.01 -13.96 -2.10
CA LEU A 114 -2.38 -13.81 -1.61
C LEU A 114 -3.37 -13.65 -2.75
N VAL A 115 -3.05 -12.80 -3.72
CA VAL A 115 -3.96 -12.45 -4.84
C VAL A 115 -3.74 -13.32 -6.08
N GLY A 116 -2.78 -14.27 -6.04
CA GLY A 116 -2.53 -15.23 -7.11
C GLY A 116 -1.68 -14.72 -8.27
N VAL A 117 -1.02 -13.57 -8.14
CA VAL A 117 -0.07 -13.03 -9.11
C VAL A 117 1.31 -13.66 -8.89
N LYS A 118 1.89 -14.23 -9.95
CA LYS A 118 3.20 -14.87 -9.94
C LYS A 118 4.31 -13.89 -10.31
N GLU A 119 5.55 -14.29 -10.06
CA GLU A 119 6.72 -13.59 -10.62
C GLU A 119 6.60 -13.47 -12.15
N GLY A 120 6.90 -12.29 -12.67
CA GLY A 120 6.73 -11.92 -14.08
C GLY A 120 5.31 -11.50 -14.46
N GLY A 121 4.34 -11.49 -13.53
CA GLY A 121 3.06 -10.83 -13.72
C GLY A 121 3.13 -9.37 -13.28
N ASN A 122 2.09 -8.58 -13.60
CA ASN A 122 2.06 -7.17 -13.23
C ASN A 122 2.11 -6.99 -11.69
N PRO A 123 3.16 -6.38 -11.14
CA PRO A 123 3.37 -6.30 -9.69
C PRO A 123 2.59 -5.16 -9.02
N HIS A 124 1.90 -4.30 -9.76
CA HIS A 124 1.27 -3.07 -9.26
C HIS A 124 -0.07 -3.32 -8.55
N LEU A 125 -0.06 -4.25 -7.59
CA LEU A 125 -1.23 -4.81 -6.90
C LEU A 125 -2.00 -3.76 -6.07
N TRP A 126 -1.32 -2.73 -5.60
CA TRP A 126 -1.93 -1.63 -4.84
C TRP A 126 -2.79 -0.69 -5.70
N TYR A 127 -2.76 -0.85 -7.02
CA TYR A 127 -3.64 -0.18 -7.96
C TYR A 127 -4.92 -0.96 -8.27
N SER A 128 -5.01 -2.25 -7.87
CA SER A 128 -6.25 -3.03 -7.95
C SER A 128 -7.10 -2.83 -6.69
N PRO A 129 -8.27 -2.18 -6.76
CA PRO A 129 -9.21 -2.08 -5.64
C PRO A 129 -9.66 -3.44 -5.10
N HIS A 130 -9.69 -4.47 -5.96
CA HIS A 130 -10.01 -5.82 -5.56
C HIS A 130 -8.92 -6.42 -4.66
N ASP A 131 -7.66 -6.29 -5.07
CA ASP A 131 -6.52 -6.85 -4.34
C ASP A 131 -6.28 -6.10 -3.02
N VAL A 132 -6.43 -4.78 -3.04
CA VAL A 132 -6.36 -3.95 -1.82
C VAL A 132 -7.36 -4.44 -0.77
N ARG A 133 -8.59 -4.81 -1.15
CA ARG A 133 -9.56 -5.38 -0.20
C ARG A 133 -9.09 -6.70 0.37
N GLN A 134 -8.51 -7.59 -0.43
CA GLN A 134 -7.97 -8.87 0.06
C GLN A 134 -6.82 -8.63 1.06
N VAL A 135 -5.95 -7.66 0.79
CA VAL A 135 -4.86 -7.29 1.70
C VAL A 135 -5.39 -6.75 3.03
N ILE A 136 -6.42 -5.90 3.01
CA ILE A 136 -7.07 -5.38 4.22
C ILE A 136 -7.63 -6.52 5.07
N GLU A 137 -8.34 -7.46 4.45
CA GLU A 137 -8.87 -8.65 5.13
C GLU A 137 -7.76 -9.49 5.74
N GLN A 138 -6.70 -9.75 4.99
CA GLN A 138 -5.60 -10.59 5.43
C GLN A 138 -4.80 -9.95 6.57
N ILE A 139 -4.47 -8.65 6.49
CA ILE A 139 -3.74 -7.94 7.56
C ILE A 139 -4.57 -7.94 8.85
N SER A 140 -5.88 -7.68 8.76
CA SER A 140 -6.76 -7.72 9.93
C SER A 140 -6.81 -9.12 10.56
N ALA A 141 -6.92 -10.17 9.74
CA ALA A 141 -6.89 -11.55 10.21
C ALA A 141 -5.55 -11.92 10.89
N ASP A 142 -4.44 -11.47 10.31
CA ASP A 142 -3.10 -11.71 10.85
C ASP A 142 -2.90 -10.99 12.19
N TYR A 143 -3.33 -9.74 12.33
CA TYR A 143 -3.27 -9.02 13.61
C TYR A 143 -4.07 -9.74 14.70
N LYS A 144 -5.28 -10.19 14.40
CA LYS A 144 -6.10 -10.97 15.35
C LYS A 144 -5.45 -12.30 15.73
N ARG A 145 -4.69 -12.91 14.83
CA ARG A 145 -3.95 -14.14 15.12
C ARG A 145 -2.70 -13.88 15.97
N ILE A 146 -2.02 -12.75 15.75
CA ILE A 146 -0.81 -12.35 16.51
C ILE A 146 -1.19 -11.87 17.91
N ASP A 147 -2.27 -11.11 18.04
CA ASP A 147 -2.80 -10.61 19.33
C ASP A 147 -4.31 -10.89 19.45
N PRO A 148 -4.71 -12.11 19.83
CA PRO A 148 -6.11 -12.48 19.98
C PRO A 148 -6.86 -11.66 21.05
N ALA A 149 -6.15 -11.11 22.02
CA ALA A 149 -6.75 -10.30 23.09
C ALA A 149 -7.34 -8.99 22.57
N ASP A 150 -6.75 -8.43 21.50
CA ASP A 150 -7.20 -7.19 20.87
C ASP A 150 -8.03 -7.44 19.57
N SER A 151 -8.56 -8.66 19.37
CA SER A 151 -9.33 -9.02 18.16
C SER A 151 -10.48 -8.04 17.85
N THR A 152 -11.27 -7.69 18.85
CA THR A 152 -12.39 -6.74 18.69
C THR A 152 -11.90 -5.35 18.30
N TYR A 153 -10.74 -4.92 18.79
CA TYR A 153 -10.11 -3.66 18.40
C TYR A 153 -9.74 -3.66 16.92
N PHE A 154 -9.10 -4.73 16.42
CA PHE A 154 -8.75 -4.84 15.01
C PHE A 154 -9.96 -4.92 14.08
N ASP A 155 -11.03 -5.61 14.50
CA ASP A 155 -12.29 -5.62 13.75
C ASP A 155 -12.88 -4.20 13.64
N GLN A 156 -12.85 -3.41 14.73
CA GLN A 156 -13.31 -2.03 14.72
C GLN A 156 -12.45 -1.13 13.83
N GLN A 157 -11.10 -1.28 13.88
CA GLN A 157 -10.20 -0.53 13.01
C GLN A 157 -10.47 -0.84 11.54
N LYS A 158 -10.60 -2.12 11.17
CA LYS A 158 -10.95 -2.52 9.81
C LYS A 158 -12.28 -1.91 9.37
N GLN A 159 -13.32 -2.04 10.17
CA GLN A 159 -14.64 -1.47 9.85
C GLN A 159 -14.55 0.06 9.64
N ASN A 160 -13.86 0.77 10.51
CA ASN A 160 -13.68 2.22 10.37
C ASN A 160 -12.91 2.57 9.10
N TYR A 161 -11.84 1.83 8.79
CA TYR A 161 -11.05 2.05 7.60
C TYR A 161 -11.87 1.83 6.33
N GLU A 162 -12.63 0.74 6.24
CA GLU A 162 -13.47 0.43 5.07
C GLU A 162 -14.63 1.41 4.89
N THR A 163 -15.31 1.79 5.99
CA THR A 163 -16.54 2.61 5.89
C THR A 163 -16.29 4.11 5.89
N GLN A 164 -15.19 4.57 6.47
CA GLN A 164 -14.85 5.99 6.57
C GLN A 164 -13.57 6.31 5.81
N GLY A 165 -12.49 5.58 6.07
CA GLY A 165 -11.20 5.82 5.44
C GLY A 165 -11.24 5.69 3.92
N LEU A 166 -11.84 4.62 3.42
CA LEU A 166 -11.93 4.34 1.98
C LEU A 166 -13.18 4.90 1.29
N ALA A 167 -14.08 5.60 2.00
CA ALA A 167 -15.37 6.04 1.43
C ALA A 167 -15.20 6.87 0.15
N ARG A 168 -14.30 7.87 0.15
CA ARG A 168 -14.06 8.72 -1.03
C ARG A 168 -13.37 7.96 -2.16
N TYR A 169 -12.43 7.08 -1.83
CA TYR A 169 -11.76 6.20 -2.80
C TYR A 169 -12.78 5.31 -3.53
N VAL A 170 -13.63 4.61 -2.80
CA VAL A 170 -14.66 3.74 -3.36
C VAL A 170 -15.67 4.53 -4.21
N GLN A 171 -16.08 5.71 -3.74
CA GLN A 171 -16.99 6.59 -4.47
C GLN A 171 -16.39 7.03 -5.82
N LEU A 172 -15.13 7.46 -5.83
CA LEU A 172 -14.46 7.91 -7.07
C LEU A 172 -14.34 6.78 -8.09
N ILE A 173 -14.00 5.57 -7.64
CA ILE A 173 -13.98 4.39 -8.50
C ILE A 173 -15.35 4.15 -9.14
N ALA A 174 -16.42 4.16 -8.34
CA ALA A 174 -17.78 3.97 -8.83
C ALA A 174 -18.20 5.09 -9.81
N ASP A 175 -17.89 6.34 -9.51
CA ASP A 175 -18.19 7.49 -10.37
C ASP A 175 -17.47 7.39 -11.73
N ILE A 176 -16.16 7.09 -11.72
CA ILE A 176 -15.36 6.98 -12.95
C ILE A 176 -15.88 5.82 -13.78
N LYS A 177 -16.07 4.65 -13.14
CA LYS A 177 -16.59 3.45 -13.80
C LYS A 177 -17.94 3.68 -14.45
N SER A 178 -18.88 4.31 -13.75
CA SER A 178 -20.24 4.56 -14.28
C SER A 178 -20.26 5.57 -15.43
N THR A 179 -19.35 6.54 -15.42
CA THR A 179 -19.38 7.67 -16.36
C THR A 179 -18.49 7.44 -17.58
N TYR A 180 -17.34 6.77 -17.41
CA TYR A 180 -16.29 6.72 -18.42
C TYR A 180 -15.92 5.29 -18.87
N SER A 181 -16.68 4.27 -18.47
CA SER A 181 -16.47 2.88 -18.91
C SER A 181 -16.30 2.79 -20.43
N GLY A 182 -15.33 1.99 -20.88
CA GLY A 182 -15.00 1.79 -22.29
C GLY A 182 -14.16 2.90 -22.92
N THR A 183 -13.85 3.99 -22.20
CA THR A 183 -12.99 5.07 -22.74
C THR A 183 -11.58 4.56 -23.00
N PRO A 184 -11.02 4.76 -24.24
CA PRO A 184 -9.65 4.39 -24.53
C PRO A 184 -8.68 5.37 -23.90
N ILE A 185 -7.66 4.84 -23.23
CA ILE A 185 -6.60 5.59 -22.56
C ILE A 185 -5.24 5.14 -23.04
N GLY A 186 -4.28 6.06 -23.08
CA GLY A 186 -2.86 5.76 -23.16
C GLY A 186 -2.23 5.72 -21.79
N ALA A 187 -1.16 4.95 -21.63
CA ALA A 187 -0.40 4.88 -20.40
C ALA A 187 1.10 4.81 -20.68
N SER A 188 1.92 5.30 -19.75
CA SER A 188 3.38 5.27 -19.86
C SER A 188 3.98 3.91 -19.52
N GLU A 189 3.28 3.14 -18.68
CA GLU A 189 3.72 1.81 -18.22
C GLU A 189 2.57 1.01 -17.62
N SER A 190 2.84 -0.23 -17.17
CA SER A 190 1.80 -1.17 -16.71
C SER A 190 1.20 -0.86 -15.33
N ILE A 191 1.71 0.14 -14.61
CA ILE A 191 1.25 0.51 -13.25
C ILE A 191 -0.26 0.76 -13.17
N VAL A 192 -0.84 1.38 -14.18
CA VAL A 192 -2.26 1.75 -14.18
C VAL A 192 -3.18 0.64 -14.67
N THR A 193 -2.64 -0.44 -15.25
CA THR A 193 -3.44 -1.52 -15.85
C THR A 193 -4.43 -2.13 -14.86
N PRO A 194 -4.05 -2.51 -13.62
CA PRO A 194 -5.01 -3.08 -12.66
C PRO A 194 -6.14 -2.11 -12.29
N LEU A 195 -5.84 -0.82 -12.18
CA LEU A 195 -6.86 0.20 -11.92
C LEU A 195 -7.76 0.41 -13.13
N ALA A 196 -7.20 0.46 -14.34
CA ALA A 196 -7.95 0.64 -15.57
C ALA A 196 -8.96 -0.50 -15.80
N GLU A 197 -8.58 -1.74 -15.46
CA GLU A 197 -9.48 -2.90 -15.49
C GLU A 197 -10.65 -2.72 -14.52
N ASP A 198 -10.41 -2.35 -13.28
CA ASP A 198 -11.45 -2.08 -12.28
C ASP A 198 -12.37 -0.91 -12.68
N LEU A 199 -11.82 0.12 -13.32
CA LEU A 199 -12.56 1.28 -13.84
C LEU A 199 -13.26 0.98 -15.17
N LEU A 200 -13.03 -0.17 -15.80
CA LEU A 200 -13.48 -0.54 -17.14
C LEU A 200 -13.01 0.44 -18.23
N LEU A 201 -11.84 1.05 -18.04
CA LEU A 201 -11.17 1.82 -19.08
C LEU A 201 -10.41 0.89 -20.03
N LYS A 202 -10.20 1.30 -21.27
CA LYS A 202 -9.49 0.50 -22.28
C LYS A 202 -8.07 1.03 -22.45
N VAL A 203 -7.08 0.34 -21.90
CA VAL A 203 -5.68 0.67 -22.16
C VAL A 203 -5.38 0.32 -23.63
N ALA A 204 -5.03 1.32 -24.42
CA ALA A 204 -4.75 1.17 -25.85
C ALA A 204 -3.25 1.02 -26.16
N THR A 205 -2.40 1.56 -25.29
CA THR A 205 -0.93 1.40 -25.42
C THR A 205 -0.58 -0.10 -25.42
N PRO A 206 0.30 -0.58 -26.32
CA PRO A 206 0.66 -2.00 -26.37
C PRO A 206 1.17 -2.51 -25.02
N GLU A 207 0.70 -3.68 -24.58
CA GLU A 207 1.12 -4.30 -23.32
C GLU A 207 2.65 -4.48 -23.27
N SER A 208 3.26 -4.95 -24.39
CA SER A 208 4.71 -5.08 -24.50
C SER A 208 5.48 -3.77 -24.33
N PHE A 209 4.88 -2.62 -24.70
CA PHE A 209 5.46 -1.30 -24.40
C PHE A 209 5.41 -1.02 -22.90
N LEU A 210 4.23 -1.25 -22.31
CA LEU A 210 3.99 -0.96 -20.88
C LEU A 210 4.92 -1.79 -19.98
N ASP A 211 5.06 -3.08 -20.29
CA ASP A 211 5.89 -4.00 -19.52
C ASP A 211 7.37 -3.65 -19.67
N ALA A 212 7.83 -3.35 -20.89
CA ALA A 212 9.22 -2.96 -21.11
C ALA A 212 9.61 -1.73 -20.29
N ILE A 213 8.73 -0.70 -20.23
CA ILE A 213 8.98 0.49 -19.41
C ILE A 213 8.98 0.14 -17.92
N SER A 214 8.01 -0.67 -17.44
CA SER A 214 7.94 -1.08 -16.04
C SER A 214 9.13 -1.92 -15.59
N GLU A 215 9.70 -2.73 -16.49
CA GLU A 215 10.87 -3.57 -16.23
C GLU A 215 12.22 -2.83 -16.45
N GLY A 216 12.17 -1.53 -16.78
CA GLY A 216 13.38 -0.74 -17.04
C GLY A 216 14.10 -1.13 -18.33
N THR A 217 13.42 -1.79 -19.28
CA THR A 217 13.96 -2.18 -20.59
C THR A 217 13.45 -1.27 -21.71
N ASP A 218 14.12 -1.30 -22.87
CA ASP A 218 13.71 -0.50 -24.03
C ASP A 218 12.52 -1.15 -24.77
N PRO A 219 11.39 -0.44 -24.96
CA PRO A 219 10.31 -0.92 -25.82
C PRO A 219 10.77 -1.11 -27.27
N THR A 220 10.12 -2.04 -27.98
CA THR A 220 10.43 -2.25 -29.41
C THR A 220 10.09 -1.02 -30.24
N THR A 221 10.76 -0.85 -31.39
CA THR A 221 10.47 0.24 -32.33
C THR A 221 9.00 0.20 -32.80
N ALA A 222 8.43 -0.99 -32.99
CA ALA A 222 7.04 -1.15 -33.41
C ALA A 222 6.06 -0.65 -32.33
N ASP A 223 6.34 -0.96 -31.08
CA ASP A 223 5.52 -0.51 -29.95
C ASP A 223 5.60 1.00 -29.75
N LYS A 224 6.81 1.58 -29.88
CA LYS A 224 7.01 3.04 -29.85
C LYS A 224 6.21 3.75 -30.93
N ILE A 225 6.26 3.25 -32.17
CA ILE A 225 5.48 3.80 -33.29
C ILE A 225 3.98 3.68 -33.02
N THR A 226 3.51 2.55 -32.49
CA THR A 226 2.10 2.34 -32.20
C THR A 226 1.60 3.30 -31.13
N ALA A 227 2.34 3.46 -30.01
CA ALA A 227 1.99 4.36 -28.93
C ALA A 227 1.93 5.84 -29.42
N ASP A 228 2.92 6.23 -30.22
CA ASP A 228 3.04 7.54 -30.84
C ASP A 228 1.85 7.83 -31.80
N GLU A 229 1.52 6.90 -32.69
CA GLU A 229 0.39 7.03 -33.62
C GLU A 229 -0.97 7.12 -32.89
N GLN A 230 -1.15 6.37 -31.79
CA GLN A 230 -2.35 6.44 -30.99
C GLN A 230 -2.58 7.83 -30.38
N ILE A 231 -1.52 8.52 -30.02
CA ILE A 231 -1.55 9.91 -29.53
C ILE A 231 -1.82 10.86 -30.69
N LYS A 232 -1.06 10.79 -31.78
CA LYS A 232 -1.16 11.68 -32.96
C LYS A 232 -2.54 11.65 -33.60
N THR A 233 -3.13 10.45 -33.68
CA THR A 233 -4.43 10.25 -34.29
C THR A 233 -5.59 10.33 -33.29
N LYS A 234 -5.31 10.69 -32.00
CA LYS A 234 -6.29 10.84 -30.91
C LYS A 234 -7.15 9.58 -30.67
N GLN A 235 -6.56 8.41 -30.86
CA GLN A 235 -7.19 7.13 -30.52
C GLN A 235 -7.39 6.99 -29.01
N VAL A 236 -6.52 7.61 -28.21
CA VAL A 236 -6.64 7.70 -26.76
C VAL A 236 -7.22 9.06 -26.34
N LYS A 237 -8.06 9.06 -25.31
CA LYS A 237 -8.75 10.25 -24.82
C LYS A 237 -7.97 10.98 -23.73
N ILE A 238 -7.25 10.25 -22.92
CA ILE A 238 -6.29 10.77 -21.91
C ILE A 238 -5.03 9.95 -21.98
N PHE A 239 -3.93 10.51 -21.45
CA PHE A 239 -2.68 9.78 -21.25
C PHE A 239 -2.34 9.75 -19.76
N ILE A 240 -2.11 8.56 -19.19
CA ILE A 240 -1.75 8.39 -17.78
C ILE A 240 -0.24 8.16 -17.68
N PHE A 241 0.41 8.98 -16.88
CA PHE A 241 1.87 9.05 -16.77
C PHE A 241 2.33 8.76 -15.34
N ASN A 242 3.20 7.77 -15.17
CA ASN A 242 3.95 7.58 -13.93
C ASN A 242 5.11 8.56 -13.88
N SER A 243 5.05 9.52 -12.95
CA SER A 243 6.09 10.55 -12.81
C SER A 243 7.38 10.05 -12.13
N GLN A 244 7.35 8.87 -11.54
CA GLN A 244 8.51 8.24 -10.90
C GLN A 244 9.31 7.35 -11.87
N ASN A 245 8.73 7.05 -13.04
CA ASN A 245 9.39 6.31 -14.12
C ASN A 245 9.35 7.12 -15.41
N SER A 246 10.29 8.07 -15.57
CA SER A 246 10.33 9.01 -16.69
C SER A 246 11.57 8.77 -17.57
N THR A 247 11.48 7.77 -18.45
CA THR A 247 12.48 7.55 -19.51
C THR A 247 12.37 8.61 -20.61
N PRO A 248 13.39 8.80 -21.46
CA PRO A 248 13.29 9.70 -22.61
C PRO A 248 12.11 9.40 -23.55
N ASP A 249 11.79 8.13 -23.78
CA ASP A 249 10.63 7.69 -24.59
C ASP A 249 9.31 8.11 -23.93
N VAL A 250 9.16 7.88 -22.64
CA VAL A 250 7.98 8.31 -21.87
C VAL A 250 7.82 9.83 -21.90
N ALA A 251 8.91 10.57 -21.69
CA ALA A 251 8.89 12.04 -21.71
C ALA A 251 8.49 12.58 -23.11
N ALA A 252 8.90 11.90 -24.18
CA ALA A 252 8.49 12.24 -25.54
C ALA A 252 6.97 12.04 -25.74
N LEU A 253 6.42 10.89 -25.35
CA LEU A 253 4.98 10.60 -25.44
C LEU A 253 4.13 11.58 -24.61
N VAL A 254 4.57 11.93 -23.39
CA VAL A 254 3.90 12.95 -22.55
C VAL A 254 3.89 14.31 -23.24
N THR A 255 5.00 14.70 -23.86
CA THR A 255 5.10 15.96 -24.60
C THR A 255 4.17 15.95 -25.80
N GLU A 256 4.12 14.84 -26.53
CA GLU A 256 3.26 14.69 -27.70
C GLU A 256 1.78 14.69 -27.32
N ALA A 257 1.39 13.99 -26.26
CA ALA A 257 0.02 14.02 -25.74
C ALA A 257 -0.42 15.46 -25.43
N LYS A 258 0.43 16.25 -24.76
CA LYS A 258 0.15 17.67 -24.48
C LYS A 258 0.02 18.50 -25.76
N ASN A 259 0.92 18.30 -26.74
CA ASN A 259 0.88 19.01 -28.03
C ASN A 259 -0.38 18.65 -28.85
N ALA A 260 -0.82 17.39 -28.78
CA ALA A 260 -2.06 16.93 -29.41
C ALA A 260 -3.34 17.40 -28.68
N GLY A 261 -3.18 18.06 -27.52
CA GLY A 261 -4.30 18.50 -26.68
C GLY A 261 -4.98 17.36 -25.92
N ILE A 262 -4.29 16.21 -25.75
CA ILE A 262 -4.78 15.09 -24.94
C ILE A 262 -4.47 15.40 -23.47
N PRO A 263 -5.47 15.40 -22.57
CA PRO A 263 -5.23 15.61 -21.15
C PRO A 263 -4.34 14.53 -20.57
N VAL A 264 -3.35 14.94 -19.76
CA VAL A 264 -2.43 14.03 -19.06
C VAL A 264 -2.80 13.97 -17.58
N ALA A 265 -3.00 12.78 -17.06
CA ALA A 265 -3.11 12.51 -15.64
C ALA A 265 -1.79 11.90 -15.12
N THR A 266 -1.42 12.23 -13.88
CA THR A 266 -0.18 11.73 -13.27
C THR A 266 -0.49 10.76 -12.16
N VAL A 267 0.27 9.67 -12.12
CA VAL A 267 0.28 8.66 -11.05
C VAL A 267 1.69 8.48 -10.52
N THR A 268 1.84 7.78 -9.39
CA THR A 268 3.13 7.49 -8.75
C THR A 268 3.13 6.09 -8.14
N GLU A 269 4.28 5.45 -8.01
CA GLU A 269 4.42 4.13 -7.39
C GLU A 269 4.34 4.18 -5.87
N THR A 270 4.94 5.20 -5.28
CA THR A 270 4.98 5.38 -3.83
C THR A 270 4.13 6.57 -3.40
N LEU A 271 3.81 6.63 -2.11
CA LEU A 271 3.01 7.73 -1.55
C LEU A 271 3.66 9.10 -1.79
N VAL A 272 2.90 10.01 -2.38
CA VAL A 272 3.29 11.43 -2.57
C VAL A 272 2.19 12.33 -2.02
N PRO A 273 2.50 13.17 -1.01
CA PRO A 273 3.75 13.17 -0.23
C PRO A 273 3.98 11.88 0.55
N ALA A 274 5.23 11.58 0.92
CA ALA A 274 5.59 10.33 1.62
C ALA A 274 4.88 10.12 2.98
N THR A 275 4.23 11.16 3.50
CA THR A 275 3.42 11.15 4.73
C THR A 275 1.93 11.01 4.46
N ALA A 276 1.50 10.94 3.20
CA ALA A 276 0.10 10.73 2.86
C ALA A 276 -0.40 9.38 3.39
N SER A 277 -1.70 9.28 3.63
CA SER A 277 -2.32 7.97 3.77
C SER A 277 -2.49 7.30 2.40
N PHE A 278 -2.61 5.97 2.39
CA PHE A 278 -2.90 5.22 1.16
C PHE A 278 -4.13 5.79 0.43
N GLN A 279 -5.22 5.98 1.15
CA GLN A 279 -6.47 6.45 0.56
C GLN A 279 -6.40 7.90 0.05
N ASP A 280 -5.74 8.81 0.78
CA ASP A 280 -5.62 10.20 0.34
C ASP A 280 -4.76 10.32 -0.92
N TRP A 281 -3.69 9.52 -0.99
CA TRP A 281 -2.85 9.42 -2.17
C TRP A 281 -3.62 8.87 -3.36
N GLN A 282 -4.34 7.75 -3.22
CA GLN A 282 -5.15 7.17 -4.30
C GLN A 282 -6.30 8.10 -4.71
N VAL A 283 -6.95 8.76 -3.76
CA VAL A 283 -8.00 9.76 -4.03
C VAL A 283 -7.44 10.89 -4.90
N GLY A 284 -6.27 11.43 -4.57
CA GLY A 284 -5.65 12.49 -5.38
C GLY A 284 -5.39 12.06 -6.83
N GLN A 285 -4.92 10.83 -7.03
CA GLN A 285 -4.67 10.28 -8.38
C GLN A 285 -5.99 10.03 -9.13
N LEU A 286 -6.98 9.44 -8.49
CA LEU A 286 -8.31 9.22 -9.08
C LEU A 286 -9.01 10.54 -9.45
N GLU A 287 -8.87 11.58 -8.64
CA GLU A 287 -9.38 12.91 -8.97
C GLU A 287 -8.67 13.50 -10.20
N GLY A 288 -7.35 13.33 -10.31
CA GLY A 288 -6.59 13.71 -11.50
C GLY A 288 -7.05 12.96 -12.76
N ILE A 289 -7.23 11.66 -12.67
CA ILE A 289 -7.74 10.83 -13.76
C ILE A 289 -9.17 11.26 -14.15
N LYS A 290 -10.07 11.43 -13.17
CA LYS A 290 -11.46 11.88 -13.42
C LYS A 290 -11.49 13.26 -14.08
N GLN A 291 -10.62 14.19 -13.65
CA GLN A 291 -10.52 15.52 -14.27
C GLN A 291 -10.03 15.43 -15.72
N ALA A 292 -9.04 14.60 -16.01
CA ALA A 292 -8.54 14.39 -17.36
C ALA A 292 -9.63 13.80 -18.27
N LEU A 293 -10.34 12.77 -17.80
CA LEU A 293 -11.48 12.16 -18.52
C LEU A 293 -12.58 13.19 -18.79
N SER A 294 -12.95 13.99 -17.80
CA SER A 294 -13.96 15.05 -17.96
C SER A 294 -13.56 16.06 -19.04
N LYS A 295 -12.31 16.52 -19.04
CA LYS A 295 -11.80 17.46 -20.07
C LYS A 295 -11.81 16.86 -21.47
N ALA A 296 -11.54 15.56 -21.58
CA ALA A 296 -11.48 14.86 -22.87
C ALA A 296 -12.85 14.56 -23.47
N THR A 297 -13.91 14.52 -22.65
CA THR A 297 -15.28 14.17 -23.07
C THR A 297 -16.23 15.35 -23.12
N THR A 298 -15.81 16.53 -22.68
CA THR A 298 -16.56 17.78 -22.87
C THR A 298 -16.37 18.24 -24.32
N PRO A 299 -17.47 18.53 -25.07
CA PRO A 299 -17.42 18.92 -26.47
C PRO A 299 -16.72 20.28 -26.69
#